data_454483c4d1cae8f93ead183bb99d6618
#
_entry.id   454483c4d1cae8f93ead183bb99d6618
#
_cell.length_a   1.000
_cell.length_b   1.000
_cell.length_c   1.000
_cell.angle_alpha   90.00
_cell.angle_beta   90.00
_cell.angle_gamma   90.00
#
_symmetry.space_group_name_H-M   'P 1'
#
loop_
_entity.id
_entity.type
_entity.pdbx_description
1 polymer ?
#
loop_
_entity_poly.entity_id
_entity_poly.type
_entity_poly.pdbx_seq_one_letter_code
_entity_poly.pdbx_strand_id
1 'polypeptide(L)'
;MYEKILFCADLYASSDYAFASALDLAERSEAELIIIHVLESRHRYSGQVITEDGEVWGSEEIYDKLKGVLKEYYFSRIEEENPENIRIVVKGGVPWVEILRFARKEKVDLIVMGSYTIKDPKKGPEVEKPHLGENAQQVTLRARCQVFTVTSPKQQLNFKRNNDRS
;
A
#
# COMPACT_ATOMS: atom_id res chain seq x y z
N MET A 1 -0.34 13.70 17.80
CA MET A 1 -1.57 13.11 17.25
C MET A 1 -1.52 13.31 15.75
N TYR A 2 -1.87 12.30 14.95
CA TYR A 2 -1.88 12.41 13.49
C TYR A 2 -3.18 13.08 13.03
N GLU A 3 -3.11 13.88 11.95
CA GLU A 3 -4.29 14.45 11.27
C GLU A 3 -4.58 13.70 9.96
N LYS A 4 -3.52 13.26 9.26
CA LYS A 4 -3.62 12.52 8.00
C LYS A 4 -2.67 11.34 7.95
N ILE A 5 -3.22 10.15 7.80
CA ILE A 5 -2.47 8.90 7.65
C ILE A 5 -2.65 8.39 6.22
N LEU A 6 -1.56 8.07 5.55
CA LEU A 6 -1.53 7.50 4.21
C LEU A 6 -1.19 6.01 4.30
N PHE A 7 -2.13 5.15 3.97
CA PHE A 7 -1.89 3.72 3.82
C PHE A 7 -1.61 3.37 2.35
N CYS A 8 -0.49 2.70 2.10
CA CYS A 8 -0.08 2.25 0.78
C CYS A 8 -0.61 0.85 0.50
N ALA A 9 -1.66 0.76 -0.31
CA ALA A 9 -2.33 -0.48 -0.67
C ALA A 9 -1.67 -1.13 -1.90
N ASP A 10 -1.36 -2.41 -1.81
CA ASP A 10 -0.85 -3.21 -2.93
C ASP A 10 -1.80 -4.34 -3.37
N LEU A 11 -2.96 -4.48 -2.70
CA LEU A 11 -3.96 -5.53 -2.92
C LEU A 11 -3.48 -6.96 -2.64
N TYR A 12 -2.36 -7.12 -1.96
CA TYR A 12 -1.87 -8.43 -1.51
C TYR A 12 -2.18 -8.65 -0.03
N ALA A 13 -2.51 -9.88 0.33
CA ALA A 13 -2.82 -10.24 1.72
C ALA A 13 -1.70 -9.92 2.72
N SER A 14 -0.44 -9.82 2.25
CA SER A 14 0.69 -9.42 3.09
C SER A 14 0.59 -7.97 3.59
N SER A 15 -0.17 -7.10 2.92
CA SER A 15 -0.40 -5.72 3.34
C SER A 15 -1.60 -5.54 4.27
N ASP A 16 -2.42 -6.57 4.49
CA ASP A 16 -3.61 -6.47 5.36
C ASP A 16 -3.26 -6.09 6.79
N TYR A 17 -2.11 -6.56 7.29
CA TYR A 17 -1.62 -6.15 8.62
C TYR A 17 -1.23 -4.67 8.68
N ALA A 18 -0.69 -4.14 7.59
CA ALA A 18 -0.40 -2.72 7.48
C ALA A 18 -1.69 -1.90 7.45
N PHE A 19 -2.72 -2.38 6.75
CA PHE A 19 -4.04 -1.76 6.76
C PHE A 19 -4.66 -1.73 8.16
N ALA A 20 -4.67 -2.87 8.87
CA ALA A 20 -5.19 -2.94 10.23
C ALA A 20 -4.47 -1.96 11.18
N SER A 21 -3.15 -1.84 11.04
CA SER A 21 -2.36 -0.87 11.82
C SER A 21 -2.70 0.58 11.46
N ALA A 22 -2.87 0.88 10.17
CA ALA A 22 -3.23 2.21 9.71
C ALA A 22 -4.63 2.63 10.19
N LEU A 23 -5.59 1.69 10.16
CA LEU A 23 -6.95 1.91 10.62
C LEU A 23 -6.99 2.18 12.14
N ASP A 24 -6.35 1.34 12.95
CA ASP A 24 -6.27 1.52 14.41
C ASP A 24 -5.63 2.87 14.78
N LEU A 25 -4.55 3.26 14.09
CA LEU A 25 -3.91 4.55 14.32
C LEU A 25 -4.79 5.73 13.89
N ALA A 26 -5.52 5.61 12.78
CA ALA A 26 -6.43 6.65 12.32
C ALA A 26 -7.59 6.84 13.29
N GLU A 27 -8.22 5.75 13.75
CA GLU A 27 -9.30 5.79 14.73
C GLU A 27 -8.85 6.44 16.05
N ARG A 28 -7.72 6.02 16.60
CA ARG A 28 -7.17 6.57 17.86
C ARG A 28 -6.75 8.03 17.76
N SER A 29 -6.39 8.48 16.57
CA SER A 29 -5.97 9.86 16.32
C SER A 29 -7.10 10.75 15.83
N GLU A 30 -8.28 10.19 15.53
CA GLU A 30 -9.37 10.87 14.83
C GLU A 30 -8.90 11.47 13.48
N ALA A 31 -7.97 10.76 12.81
CA ALA A 31 -7.31 11.21 11.60
C ALA A 31 -8.05 10.80 10.34
N GLU A 32 -7.87 11.56 9.26
CA GLU A 32 -8.23 11.12 7.92
C GLU A 32 -7.32 9.95 7.51
N LEU A 33 -7.91 8.81 7.13
CA LEU A 33 -7.19 7.70 6.53
C LEU A 33 -7.30 7.75 5.01
N ILE A 34 -6.17 7.91 4.34
CA ILE A 34 -6.10 7.90 2.88
C ILE A 34 -5.51 6.57 2.43
N ILE A 35 -6.28 5.82 1.65
CA ILE A 35 -5.82 4.58 1.03
C ILE A 35 -5.34 4.91 -0.38
N ILE A 36 -4.04 4.81 -0.63
CA ILE A 36 -3.46 5.03 -1.95
C ILE A 36 -3.03 3.71 -2.60
N HIS A 37 -3.45 3.50 -3.84
CA HIS A 37 -2.92 2.46 -4.70
C HIS A 37 -2.25 3.10 -5.91
N VAL A 38 -1.05 2.66 -6.25
CA VAL A 38 -0.33 3.12 -7.43
C VAL A 38 -0.26 1.97 -8.43
N LEU A 39 -0.98 2.16 -9.55
CA LEU A 39 -0.88 1.26 -10.69
C LEU A 39 0.50 1.46 -11.32
N GLU A 40 1.34 0.44 -11.24
CA GLU A 40 2.68 0.50 -11.81
C GLU A 40 2.58 0.62 -13.33
N SER A 41 3.05 1.75 -13.85
CA SER A 41 3.11 2.02 -15.28
C SER A 41 4.54 2.34 -15.68
N ARG A 42 5.10 1.56 -16.57
CA ARG A 42 6.40 1.83 -17.19
C ARG A 42 6.33 2.92 -18.26
N HIS A 43 5.13 3.26 -18.71
CA HIS A 43 4.89 4.23 -19.78
C HIS A 43 4.16 5.46 -19.25
N ARG A 44 4.91 6.51 -18.95
CA ARG A 44 4.39 7.79 -18.42
C ARG A 44 3.57 8.62 -19.42
N TYR A 45 3.49 8.22 -20.69
CA TYR A 45 3.10 9.17 -21.74
C TYR A 45 1.84 8.86 -22.54
N SER A 46 1.21 7.71 -22.40
CA SER A 46 0.07 7.40 -23.28
C SER A 46 -1.31 7.63 -22.64
N GLY A 47 -1.41 7.81 -21.34
CA GLY A 47 -2.73 7.87 -20.66
C GLY A 47 -3.59 6.61 -20.85
N GLN A 48 -3.02 5.60 -21.49
CA GLN A 48 -3.67 4.33 -21.79
C GLN A 48 -2.95 3.21 -21.06
N VAL A 49 -3.71 2.29 -20.49
CA VAL A 49 -3.22 1.07 -19.89
C VAL A 49 -3.68 -0.09 -20.77
N ILE A 50 -2.74 -0.92 -21.19
CA ILE A 50 -3.04 -2.18 -21.87
C ILE A 50 -3.18 -3.24 -20.79
N THR A 51 -4.37 -3.83 -20.69
CA THR A 51 -4.64 -4.95 -19.76
C THR A 51 -3.93 -6.22 -20.22
N GLU A 52 -3.81 -7.20 -19.33
CA GLU A 52 -3.22 -8.50 -19.69
C GLU A 52 -3.98 -9.19 -20.83
N ASP A 53 -5.28 -8.91 -20.98
CA ASP A 53 -6.13 -9.40 -22.05
C ASP A 53 -5.99 -8.60 -23.36
N GLY A 54 -5.12 -7.58 -23.39
CA GLY A 54 -4.87 -6.75 -24.56
C GLY A 54 -5.90 -5.62 -24.78
N GLU A 55 -6.80 -5.41 -23.84
CA GLU A 55 -7.73 -4.28 -23.90
C GLU A 55 -7.00 -2.96 -23.58
N VAL A 56 -7.31 -1.92 -24.34
CA VAL A 56 -6.79 -0.58 -24.13
C VAL A 56 -7.81 0.23 -23.35
N TRP A 57 -7.48 0.62 -22.12
CA TRP A 57 -8.35 1.40 -21.26
C TRP A 57 -7.82 2.83 -21.14
N GLY A 58 -8.74 3.79 -21.15
CA GLY A 58 -8.40 5.16 -20.73
C GLY A 58 -8.02 5.18 -19.25
N SER A 59 -7.07 6.02 -18.88
CA SER A 59 -6.57 6.11 -17.51
C SER A 59 -7.66 6.35 -16.46
N GLU A 60 -8.71 7.10 -16.80
CA GLU A 60 -9.84 7.39 -15.90
C GLU A 60 -10.69 6.16 -15.62
N GLU A 61 -11.03 5.37 -16.64
CA GLU A 61 -11.85 4.17 -16.48
C GLU A 61 -11.19 3.12 -15.60
N ILE A 62 -9.89 2.89 -15.81
CA ILE A 62 -9.16 1.91 -15.01
C ILE A 62 -9.00 2.39 -13.56
N TYR A 63 -8.82 3.69 -13.35
CA TYR A 63 -8.72 4.26 -12.01
C TYR A 63 -10.05 4.15 -11.26
N ASP A 64 -11.18 4.39 -11.91
CA ASP A 64 -12.50 4.23 -11.31
C ASP A 64 -12.81 2.77 -10.97
N LYS A 65 -12.46 1.84 -11.84
CA LYS A 65 -12.57 0.40 -11.54
C LYS A 65 -11.71 0.00 -10.35
N LEU A 66 -10.45 0.43 -10.32
CA LEU A 66 -9.55 0.13 -9.19
C LEU A 66 -10.04 0.76 -7.88
N LYS A 67 -10.59 1.96 -7.91
CA LYS A 67 -11.23 2.54 -6.72
C LYS A 67 -12.39 1.69 -6.21
N GLY A 68 -13.23 1.16 -7.12
CA GLY A 68 -14.29 0.24 -6.76
C GLY A 68 -13.78 -1.04 -6.10
N VAL A 69 -12.75 -1.66 -6.68
CA VAL A 69 -12.09 -2.87 -6.13
C VAL A 69 -11.49 -2.59 -4.76
N LEU A 70 -10.78 -1.48 -4.60
CA LEU A 70 -10.19 -1.07 -3.32
C LEU A 70 -11.26 -0.82 -2.26
N LYS A 71 -12.35 -0.15 -2.64
CA LYS A 71 -13.46 0.11 -1.73
C LYS A 71 -14.08 -1.19 -1.25
N GLU A 72 -14.40 -2.11 -2.14
CA GLU A 72 -14.95 -3.42 -1.78
C GLU A 72 -13.98 -4.21 -0.89
N TYR A 73 -12.70 -4.25 -1.25
CA TYR A 73 -11.70 -5.01 -0.52
C TYR A 73 -11.45 -4.49 0.89
N TYR A 74 -11.22 -3.18 1.06
CA TYR A 74 -10.87 -2.61 2.36
C TYR A 74 -12.09 -2.28 3.21
N PHE A 75 -13.20 -1.80 2.64
CA PHE A 75 -14.39 -1.45 3.42
C PHE A 75 -15.10 -2.66 3.99
N SER A 76 -15.00 -3.83 3.35
CA SER A 76 -15.49 -5.10 3.93
C SER A 76 -14.79 -5.50 5.25
N ARG A 77 -13.67 -4.86 5.57
CA ARG A 77 -12.87 -5.08 6.79
C ARG A 77 -13.07 -4.01 7.85
N ILE A 78 -13.93 -3.04 7.58
CA ILE A 78 -14.28 -1.94 8.48
C ILE A 78 -15.67 -2.22 9.01
N GLU A 79 -15.88 -2.07 10.32
CA GLU A 79 -17.19 -2.34 10.94
C GLU A 79 -18.24 -1.28 10.60
N GLU A 80 -17.84 -0.06 10.24
CA GLU A 80 -18.74 1.02 9.82
C GLU A 80 -19.12 0.90 8.35
N GLU A 81 -20.41 1.00 8.04
CA GLU A 81 -20.92 0.91 6.67
C GLU A 81 -20.46 2.05 5.75
N ASN A 82 -20.20 3.25 6.27
CA ASN A 82 -19.73 4.42 5.52
C ASN A 82 -18.76 5.28 6.37
N PRO A 83 -17.50 4.91 6.45
CA PRO A 83 -16.52 5.71 7.19
C PRO A 83 -16.26 7.04 6.47
N GLU A 84 -16.77 8.14 7.03
CA GLU A 84 -16.62 9.49 6.44
C GLU A 84 -15.15 9.96 6.38
N ASN A 85 -14.30 9.41 7.24
CA ASN A 85 -12.89 9.80 7.36
C ASN A 85 -11.94 8.94 6.52
N ILE A 86 -12.46 8.12 5.59
CA ILE A 86 -11.62 7.28 4.72
C ILE A 86 -11.76 7.69 3.26
N ARG A 87 -10.64 8.01 2.63
CA ARG A 87 -10.57 8.39 1.21
C ARG A 87 -9.70 7.43 0.42
N ILE A 88 -10.17 7.03 -0.77
CA ILE A 88 -9.44 6.16 -1.68
C ILE A 88 -8.87 6.97 -2.84
N VAL A 89 -7.60 6.75 -3.14
CA VAL A 89 -6.87 7.42 -4.22
C VAL A 89 -6.15 6.39 -5.07
N VAL A 90 -6.30 6.50 -6.38
CA VAL A 90 -5.55 5.71 -7.36
C VAL A 90 -4.66 6.63 -8.17
N LYS A 91 -3.40 6.27 -8.33
CA LYS A 91 -2.41 6.95 -9.16
C LYS A 91 -1.78 5.96 -10.13
N GLY A 92 -1.19 6.46 -11.19
CA GLY A 92 -0.38 5.68 -12.11
C GLY A 92 1.05 6.19 -12.14
N GLY A 93 2.02 5.28 -12.22
CA GLY A 93 3.42 5.64 -12.32
C GLY A 93 4.34 4.72 -11.51
N VAL A 94 5.47 5.24 -11.08
CA VAL A 94 6.41 4.55 -10.20
C VAL A 94 5.90 4.65 -8.76
N PRO A 95 5.58 3.52 -8.07
CA PRO A 95 4.87 3.54 -6.80
C PRO A 95 5.49 4.46 -5.75
N TRP A 96 6.76 4.28 -5.40
CA TRP A 96 7.40 5.10 -4.36
C TRP A 96 7.45 6.60 -4.72
N VAL A 97 7.58 6.93 -6.01
CA VAL A 97 7.60 8.34 -6.47
C VAL A 97 6.23 8.99 -6.27
N GLU A 98 5.17 8.29 -6.68
CA GLU A 98 3.80 8.82 -6.56
C GLU A 98 3.35 8.90 -5.10
N ILE A 99 3.72 7.91 -4.26
CA ILE A 99 3.46 7.93 -2.82
C ILE A 99 4.10 9.18 -2.18
N LEU A 100 5.39 9.42 -2.42
CA LEU A 100 6.10 10.56 -1.85
C LEU A 100 5.57 11.91 -2.35
N ARG A 101 5.24 12.00 -3.64
CA ARG A 101 4.64 13.18 -4.24
C ARG A 101 3.27 13.50 -3.61
N PHE A 102 2.44 12.48 -3.49
CA PHE A 102 1.12 12.60 -2.88
C PHE A 102 1.21 12.99 -1.41
N ALA A 103 2.02 12.28 -0.62
CA ALA A 103 2.20 12.55 0.80
C ALA A 103 2.64 13.99 1.06
N ARG A 104 3.57 14.52 0.25
CA ARG A 104 4.01 15.91 0.36
C ARG A 104 2.91 16.91 -0.02
N LYS A 105 2.19 16.66 -1.12
CA LYS A 105 1.10 17.54 -1.58
C LYS A 105 -0.02 17.64 -0.55
N GLU A 106 -0.43 16.51 0.01
CA GLU A 106 -1.53 16.41 0.97
C GLU A 106 -1.11 16.73 2.42
N LYS A 107 0.18 16.94 2.67
CA LYS A 107 0.75 17.18 4.01
C LYS A 107 0.44 16.02 4.96
N VAL A 108 0.72 14.80 4.53
CA VAL A 108 0.53 13.58 5.31
C VAL A 108 1.50 13.54 6.48
N ASP A 109 1.02 13.13 7.65
CA ASP A 109 1.82 13.04 8.90
C ASP A 109 2.51 11.70 9.05
N LEU A 110 1.85 10.64 8.57
CA LEU A 110 2.32 9.26 8.69
C LEU A 110 2.02 8.49 7.41
N ILE A 111 3.02 7.81 6.88
CA ILE A 111 2.86 6.78 5.84
C ILE A 111 2.91 5.42 6.51
N VAL A 112 1.91 4.56 6.25
CA VAL A 112 1.87 3.16 6.69
C VAL A 112 1.91 2.26 5.47
N MET A 113 2.80 1.28 5.47
CA MET A 113 2.95 0.35 4.35
C MET A 113 3.50 -1.00 4.78
N GLY A 114 3.25 -2.03 4.00
CA GLY A 114 3.89 -3.33 4.18
C GLY A 114 5.40 -3.23 3.98
N SER A 115 6.16 -4.01 4.73
CA SER A 115 7.63 -4.03 4.62
C SER A 115 8.10 -4.60 3.28
N TYR A 116 7.39 -5.58 2.75
CA TYR A 116 7.56 -6.13 1.40
C TYR A 116 6.32 -6.93 0.97
N THR A 117 6.19 -7.17 -0.33
CA THR A 117 5.05 -7.88 -0.91
C THR A 117 5.42 -9.32 -1.23
N ILE A 118 4.61 -10.27 -0.77
CA ILE A 118 4.67 -11.68 -1.19
C ILE A 118 3.70 -11.85 -2.36
N LYS A 119 4.23 -11.91 -3.57
CA LYS A 119 3.42 -12.06 -4.80
C LYS A 119 2.88 -13.47 -4.98
N ASP A 120 3.60 -14.48 -4.53
CA ASP A 120 3.18 -15.89 -4.60
C ASP A 120 3.27 -16.55 -3.22
N PRO A 121 2.13 -16.70 -2.51
CA PRO A 121 2.11 -17.32 -1.20
C PRO A 121 2.59 -18.78 -1.18
N LYS A 122 2.56 -19.48 -2.32
CA LYS A 122 2.99 -20.87 -2.44
C LYS A 122 4.51 -21.03 -2.53
N LYS A 123 5.18 -20.02 -3.08
CA LYS A 123 6.64 -20.01 -3.18
C LYS A 123 7.33 -19.62 -1.87
N GLY A 124 6.57 -19.04 -0.92
CA GLY A 124 7.15 -18.48 0.29
C GLY A 124 8.04 -17.27 -0.01
N PRO A 125 8.62 -16.63 1.00
CA PRO A 125 9.58 -15.57 0.77
C PRO A 125 10.86 -16.22 0.19
N GLU A 126 11.16 -15.94 -1.06
CA GLU A 126 12.46 -16.27 -1.69
C GLU A 126 13.61 -15.43 -1.10
N VAL A 127 13.48 -15.03 0.16
CA VAL A 127 14.35 -14.05 0.78
C VAL A 127 15.26 -14.75 1.76
N GLU A 128 16.48 -14.96 1.33
CA GLU A 128 17.52 -15.51 2.20
C GLU A 128 17.87 -14.60 3.39
N LYS A 129 17.61 -13.29 3.28
CA LYS A 129 17.89 -12.28 4.31
C LYS A 129 16.73 -11.31 4.48
N PRO A 130 16.43 -10.89 5.73
CA PRO A 130 15.46 -9.82 5.98
C PRO A 130 15.84 -8.55 5.22
N HIS A 131 14.90 -8.00 4.43
CA HIS A 131 15.08 -6.72 3.75
C HIS A 131 13.74 -6.02 3.57
N LEU A 132 13.78 -4.71 3.37
CA LEU A 132 12.63 -3.97 2.90
C LEU A 132 12.46 -4.18 1.39
N GLY A 133 11.22 -4.31 0.93
CA GLY A 133 10.92 -4.23 -0.49
C GLY A 133 11.31 -2.87 -1.07
N GLU A 134 11.53 -2.80 -2.37
CA GLU A 134 12.04 -1.59 -3.03
C GLU A 134 11.22 -0.34 -2.70
N ASN A 135 9.88 -0.42 -2.82
CA ASN A 135 9.02 0.73 -2.51
C ASN A 135 9.14 1.17 -1.04
N ALA A 136 9.14 0.22 -0.10
CA ALA A 136 9.27 0.51 1.32
C ALA A 136 10.64 1.14 1.64
N GLN A 137 11.70 0.65 1.04
CA GLN A 137 13.04 1.20 1.17
C GLN A 137 13.10 2.65 0.66
N GLN A 138 12.62 2.90 -0.55
CA GLN A 138 12.67 4.23 -1.16
C GLN A 138 11.81 5.24 -0.40
N VAL A 139 10.61 4.83 0.04
CA VAL A 139 9.74 5.70 0.85
C VAL A 139 10.38 6.01 2.19
N THR A 140 10.89 5.01 2.91
CA THR A 140 11.52 5.20 4.23
C THR A 140 12.70 6.15 4.17
N LEU A 141 13.52 6.07 3.12
CA LEU A 141 14.70 6.92 2.97
C LEU A 141 14.38 8.37 2.56
N ARG A 142 13.25 8.62 1.92
CA ARG A 142 12.95 9.90 1.26
C ARG A 142 11.72 10.63 1.77
N ALA A 143 10.90 10.00 2.60
CA ALA A 143 9.74 10.66 3.17
C ALA A 143 10.12 11.85 4.06
N ARG A 144 9.27 12.88 4.04
CA ARG A 144 9.39 14.05 4.91
C ARG A 144 8.50 13.97 6.15
N CYS A 145 7.74 12.89 6.27
CA CYS A 145 6.92 12.54 7.42
C CYS A 145 7.38 11.20 7.99
N GLN A 146 6.74 10.78 9.06
CA GLN A 146 7.01 9.48 9.66
C GLN A 146 6.59 8.35 8.70
N VAL A 147 7.31 7.22 8.76
CA VAL A 147 7.01 6.02 7.98
C VAL A 147 6.96 4.83 8.93
N PHE A 148 5.83 4.13 8.90
CA PHE A 148 5.63 2.91 9.65
C PHE A 148 5.56 1.72 8.66
N THR A 149 6.60 0.90 8.64
CA THR A 149 6.62 -0.34 7.86
C THR A 149 6.15 -1.51 8.72
N VAL A 150 5.21 -2.28 8.19
CA VAL A 150 4.58 -3.39 8.92
C VAL A 150 4.96 -4.71 8.26
N THR A 151 5.50 -5.64 9.04
CA THR A 151 5.82 -6.99 8.61
C THR A 151 4.74 -7.95 9.11
N SER A 152 4.17 -8.77 8.23
CA SER A 152 3.16 -9.73 8.64
C SER A 152 3.76 -10.81 9.57
N PRO A 153 2.98 -11.36 10.52
CA PRO A 153 3.44 -12.44 11.39
C PRO A 153 3.94 -13.68 10.64
N LYS A 154 3.34 -13.99 9.49
CA LYS A 154 3.80 -15.10 8.62
C LYS A 154 5.21 -14.86 8.08
N GLN A 155 5.54 -13.62 7.74
CA GLN A 155 6.87 -13.22 7.31
C GLN A 155 7.89 -13.39 8.45
N GLN A 156 7.54 -12.96 9.67
CA GLN A 156 8.40 -13.10 10.85
C GLN A 156 8.69 -14.56 11.20
N LEU A 157 7.70 -15.44 11.10
CA LEU A 157 7.87 -16.88 11.36
C LEU A 157 8.87 -17.54 10.40
N ASN A 158 8.86 -17.12 9.14
CA ASN A 158 9.79 -17.66 8.15
C ASN A 158 11.23 -17.23 8.41
N PHE A 159 11.48 -16.03 8.90
CA PHE A 159 12.81 -15.59 9.31
C PHE A 159 13.36 -16.36 10.52
N LYS A 160 12.54 -16.65 11.53
CA LYS A 160 12.96 -17.45 12.69
C LYS A 160 13.40 -18.85 12.29
N ARG A 161 12.67 -19.52 11.38
CA ARG A 161 13.00 -20.88 10.94
C ARG A 161 14.35 -20.97 10.20
N ASN A 162 14.76 -19.93 9.51
CA ASN A 162 16.03 -19.91 8.79
C ASN A 162 17.24 -19.63 9.72
N ASN A 163 17.03 -18.88 10.79
CA ASN A 163 18.08 -18.59 11.77
C ASN A 163 18.36 -19.75 12.75
N ASP A 164 17.33 -20.59 13.01
CA ASP A 164 17.49 -21.76 13.91
C ASP A 164 18.15 -22.98 13.25
N ARG A 165 18.51 -22.87 11.96
CA ARG A 165 19.20 -23.92 11.20
C ARG A 165 20.68 -23.66 10.97
N SER A 166 21.23 -22.61 11.54
CA SER A 166 22.66 -22.28 11.50
C SER A 166 23.38 -22.69 12.78
#